data_ccaf4335d45eac720d075691fd85d625
#
_entry.id   ccaf4335d45eac720d075691fd85d625
#
_cell.length_a   1.000
_cell.length_b   1.000
_cell.length_c   1.000
_cell.angle_alpha   90.00
_cell.angle_beta   90.00
_cell.angle_gamma   90.00
#
_symmetry.space_group_name_H-M   'P 1'
#
loop_
_entity.id
_entity.type
_entity.pdbx_description
1 polymer ?
#
loop_
_entity_poly.entity_id
_entity_poly.type
_entity_poly.pdbx_seq_one_letter_code
_entity_poly.pdbx_strand_id
1 'polypeptide(L)'
;MNLTNQYCYFYEEEAFEETDRPGFRRRIVTGTNLQLCFWRIDGGAKGSFMHKHDAHEQLGTVVRGKLDFRIGDEHDPTRIVLEENESYLAPPGVWHGDSVFIGDDEYGECWILDVFSPPRDDLRSEA
;
A
#
# COMPACT_ATOMS: atom_id res chain seq x y z
N MET A 1 7.40 11.29 24.66
CA MET A 1 7.22 10.78 23.29
C MET A 1 5.89 11.30 22.74
N ASN A 2 5.91 11.91 21.58
CA ASN A 2 4.69 12.32 20.90
C ASN A 2 4.15 11.14 20.09
N LEU A 3 3.01 10.61 20.45
CA LEU A 3 2.43 9.44 19.81
C LEU A 3 1.54 9.77 18.60
N THR A 4 1.34 11.05 18.27
CA THR A 4 0.46 11.42 17.15
C THR A 4 0.95 10.92 15.80
N ASN A 5 2.27 10.67 15.67
CA ASN A 5 2.86 10.13 14.45
C ASN A 5 3.08 8.61 14.51
N GLN A 6 2.60 7.95 15.57
CA GLN A 6 2.84 6.52 15.79
C GLN A 6 1.64 5.65 15.42
N TYR A 7 0.51 6.24 15.06
CA TYR A 7 -0.67 5.49 14.67
C TYR A 7 -1.45 6.20 13.56
N CYS A 8 -2.34 5.45 12.91
CA CYS A 8 -3.26 6.00 11.92
C CYS A 8 -4.55 5.18 11.95
N TYR A 9 -5.67 5.89 11.89
CA TYR A 9 -6.97 5.27 11.68
C TYR A 9 -7.42 5.55 10.24
N PHE A 10 -7.85 4.50 9.53
CA PHE A 10 -8.34 4.67 8.16
C PHE A 10 -9.54 5.61 8.08
N TYR A 11 -10.34 5.70 9.16
CA TYR A 11 -11.52 6.54 9.21
C TYR A 11 -11.23 8.02 9.44
N GLU A 12 -9.99 8.39 9.80
CA GLU A 12 -9.57 9.79 9.91
C GLU A 12 -9.13 10.32 8.55
N GLU A 13 -10.08 10.69 7.72
CA GLU A 13 -9.79 11.12 6.35
C GLU A 13 -8.77 12.26 6.29
N GLU A 14 -8.85 13.21 7.21
CA GLU A 14 -7.97 14.37 7.27
C GLU A 14 -6.52 14.03 7.60
N ALA A 15 -6.25 12.83 8.10
CA ALA A 15 -4.89 12.38 8.37
C ALA A 15 -4.17 11.92 7.10
N PHE A 16 -4.90 11.72 6.00
CA PHE A 16 -4.35 11.24 4.73
C PHE A 16 -3.96 12.43 3.86
N GLU A 17 -2.75 12.37 3.30
CA GLU A 17 -2.22 13.39 2.41
C GLU A 17 -2.48 13.01 0.96
N GLU A 18 -2.86 13.99 0.15
CA GLU A 18 -2.92 13.83 -1.30
C GLU A 18 -1.52 13.55 -1.82
N THR A 19 -1.44 12.72 -2.85
CA THR A 19 -0.20 12.48 -3.58
C THR A 19 -0.26 13.15 -4.95
N ASP A 20 0.83 13.12 -5.70
CA ASP A 20 0.87 13.62 -7.09
C ASP A 20 0.06 12.75 -8.04
N ARG A 21 -0.43 11.58 -7.59
CA ARG A 21 -1.33 10.72 -8.36
C ARG A 21 -2.77 10.94 -7.88
N PRO A 22 -3.67 11.46 -8.74
CA PRO A 22 -5.06 11.67 -8.36
C PRO A 22 -5.73 10.37 -7.88
N GLY A 23 -6.47 10.47 -6.78
CA GLY A 23 -7.16 9.34 -6.19
C GLY A 23 -6.33 8.50 -5.24
N PHE A 24 -5.05 8.84 -5.05
CA PHE A 24 -4.15 8.13 -4.12
C PHE A 24 -3.82 9.05 -2.95
N ARG A 25 -4.32 8.71 -1.77
CA ARG A 25 -4.06 9.44 -0.52
C ARG A 25 -3.41 8.48 0.46
N ARG A 26 -2.46 8.97 1.23
CA ARG A 26 -1.68 8.12 2.13
C ARG A 26 -1.32 8.78 3.44
N ARG A 27 -1.05 7.96 4.43
CA ARG A 27 -0.44 8.31 5.70
C ARG A 27 0.74 7.39 5.93
N ILE A 28 1.92 7.95 6.21
CA ILE A 28 3.14 7.18 6.42
C ILE A 28 3.57 7.30 7.87
N VAL A 29 3.88 6.15 8.49
CA VAL A 29 4.47 6.08 9.83
C VAL A 29 5.76 5.29 9.71
N THR A 30 6.88 5.93 10.03
CA THR A 30 8.21 5.32 9.89
C THR A 30 8.79 4.99 11.26
N GLY A 31 9.04 3.71 11.49
CA GLY A 31 9.73 3.20 12.67
C GLY A 31 11.22 2.99 12.43
N THR A 32 11.88 2.29 13.34
CA THR A 32 13.30 1.96 13.20
C THR A 32 13.53 0.89 12.14
N ASN A 33 12.76 -0.20 12.19
CA ASN A 33 12.92 -1.35 11.30
C ASN A 33 11.74 -1.57 10.38
N LEU A 34 10.63 -0.90 10.63
CA LEU A 34 9.38 -1.03 9.91
C LEU A 34 8.88 0.33 9.45
N GLN A 35 8.18 0.33 8.33
CA GLN A 35 7.48 1.51 7.83
C GLN A 35 6.08 1.09 7.42
N LEU A 36 5.09 1.83 7.86
CA LEU A 36 3.70 1.60 7.55
C LEU A 36 3.23 2.67 6.56
N CYS A 37 2.59 2.24 5.50
CA CYS A 37 1.95 3.14 4.55
C CYS A 37 0.47 2.76 4.47
N PHE A 38 -0.37 3.65 4.98
CA PHE A 38 -1.82 3.49 4.94
C PHE A 38 -2.34 4.22 3.71
N TRP A 39 -3.07 3.51 2.86
CA TRP A 39 -3.60 4.04 1.61
C TRP A 39 -5.12 4.07 1.62
N ARG A 40 -5.69 5.22 1.22
CA ARG A 40 -7.09 5.32 0.79
C ARG A 40 -7.05 5.66 -0.70
N ILE A 41 -7.53 4.73 -1.51
CA ILE A 41 -7.40 4.79 -2.97
C ILE A 41 -8.78 4.75 -3.59
N ASP A 42 -9.05 5.66 -4.53
CA ASP A 42 -10.32 5.70 -5.23
C ASP A 42 -10.54 4.40 -6.02
N GLY A 43 -11.75 3.88 -5.96
CA GLY A 43 -12.13 2.69 -6.70
C GLY A 43 -11.94 2.89 -8.21
N GLY A 44 -11.38 1.87 -8.87
CA GLY A 44 -11.06 1.91 -10.29
C GLY A 44 -9.67 2.47 -10.59
N ALA A 45 -8.96 3.00 -9.60
CA ALA A 45 -7.61 3.49 -9.81
C ALA A 45 -6.66 2.34 -10.15
N LYS A 46 -5.65 2.65 -10.93
CA LYS A 46 -4.63 1.68 -11.34
C LYS A 46 -3.30 2.02 -10.68
N GLY A 47 -2.64 1.00 -10.15
CA GLY A 47 -1.33 1.12 -9.57
C GLY A 47 -0.21 1.25 -10.60
N SER A 48 1.01 1.26 -10.10
CA SER A 48 2.20 1.34 -10.93
C SER A 48 2.39 0.06 -11.75
N PHE A 49 3.29 0.14 -12.73
CA PHE A 49 3.74 -1.02 -13.48
C PHE A 49 4.37 -2.06 -12.56
N MET A 50 4.62 -3.25 -13.11
CA MET A 50 5.40 -4.27 -12.42
C MET A 50 6.73 -3.67 -11.99
N HIS A 51 7.05 -3.84 -10.71
CA HIS A 51 8.27 -3.34 -10.09
C HIS A 51 8.72 -4.29 -8.99
N LYS A 52 9.92 -4.07 -8.51
CA LYS A 52 10.46 -4.83 -7.38
C LYS A 52 11.25 -3.91 -6.47
N HIS A 53 11.43 -4.37 -5.24
CA HIS A 53 12.29 -3.70 -4.26
C HIS A 53 13.43 -4.66 -3.92
N ASP A 54 14.67 -4.26 -4.21
CA ASP A 54 15.82 -5.14 -3.94
C ASP A 54 16.29 -5.04 -2.48
N ALA A 55 15.98 -3.93 -1.81
CA ALA A 55 16.44 -3.65 -0.44
C ALA A 55 15.34 -3.82 0.62
N HIS A 56 14.10 -4.08 0.23
CA HIS A 56 12.96 -4.15 1.16
C HIS A 56 12.11 -5.39 0.87
N GLU A 57 11.52 -5.93 1.92
CA GLU A 57 10.34 -6.78 1.75
C GLU A 57 9.09 -5.94 1.98
N GLN A 58 8.00 -6.33 1.38
CA GLN A 58 6.73 -5.62 1.47
C GLN A 58 5.60 -6.59 1.80
N LEU A 59 4.89 -6.30 2.89
CA LEU A 59 3.62 -6.95 3.22
C LEU A 59 2.50 -5.99 2.85
N GLY A 60 1.53 -6.45 2.06
CA GLY A 60 0.34 -5.67 1.77
C GLY A 60 -0.90 -6.37 2.29
N THR A 61 -1.77 -5.62 2.96
CA THR A 61 -3.04 -6.12 3.50
C THR A 61 -4.19 -5.28 2.97
N VAL A 62 -5.22 -5.95 2.46
CA VAL A 62 -6.46 -5.28 2.07
C VAL A 62 -7.30 -5.06 3.32
N VAL A 63 -7.60 -3.81 3.63
CA VAL A 63 -8.43 -3.44 4.77
C VAL A 63 -9.88 -3.26 4.34
N ARG A 64 -10.10 -2.72 3.13
CA ARG A 64 -11.44 -2.48 2.58
C ARG A 64 -11.37 -2.51 1.05
N GLY A 65 -12.39 -3.05 0.40
CA GLY A 65 -12.40 -3.21 -1.05
C GLY A 65 -11.65 -4.45 -1.48
N LYS A 66 -11.07 -4.42 -2.68
CA LYS A 66 -10.32 -5.54 -3.25
C LYS A 66 -9.09 -5.03 -4.01
N LEU A 67 -8.05 -5.86 -4.02
CA LEU A 67 -6.84 -5.61 -4.79
C LEU A 67 -6.66 -6.71 -5.83
N ASP A 68 -6.68 -6.32 -7.11
CA ASP A 68 -6.38 -7.20 -8.24
C ASP A 68 -4.98 -6.85 -8.72
N PHE A 69 -4.01 -7.75 -8.56
CA PHE A 69 -2.61 -7.44 -8.86
C PHE A 69 -1.84 -8.65 -9.38
N ARG A 70 -0.60 -8.40 -9.73
CA ARG A 70 0.33 -9.40 -10.28
C ARG A 70 1.52 -9.52 -9.37
N ILE A 71 2.02 -10.75 -9.17
CA ILE A 71 3.19 -11.00 -8.33
C ILE A 71 3.97 -12.22 -8.84
N GLY A 72 5.29 -12.18 -8.71
CA GLY A 72 6.19 -13.28 -9.01
C GLY A 72 7.23 -12.94 -10.03
N ASP A 73 7.09 -13.41 -11.27
CA ASP A 73 8.00 -13.16 -12.36
C ASP A 73 7.61 -11.87 -13.11
N GLU A 74 8.58 -11.12 -13.60
CA GLU A 74 8.31 -9.87 -14.32
C GLU A 74 7.42 -10.07 -15.55
N HIS A 75 7.71 -11.11 -16.33
CA HIS A 75 7.08 -11.34 -17.63
C HIS A 75 6.02 -12.45 -17.62
N ASP A 76 5.95 -13.22 -16.54
CA ASP A 76 4.96 -14.29 -16.36
C ASP A 76 4.46 -14.32 -14.92
N PRO A 77 3.88 -13.22 -14.45
CA PRO A 77 3.43 -13.14 -13.06
C PRO A 77 2.13 -13.91 -12.84
N THR A 78 1.89 -14.27 -11.58
CA THR A 78 0.61 -14.81 -11.15
C THR A 78 -0.34 -13.66 -10.84
N ARG A 79 -1.57 -13.74 -11.37
CA ARG A 79 -2.63 -12.82 -11.01
C ARG A 79 -3.29 -13.28 -9.71
N ILE A 80 -3.42 -12.34 -8.77
CA ILE A 80 -4.09 -12.58 -7.49
C ILE A 80 -5.12 -11.48 -7.25
N VAL A 81 -6.29 -11.86 -6.72
CA VAL A 81 -7.29 -10.91 -6.24
C VAL A 81 -7.46 -11.13 -4.75
N LEU A 82 -7.11 -10.13 -3.96
CA LEU A 82 -7.24 -10.15 -2.51
C LEU A 82 -8.50 -9.40 -2.09
N GLU A 83 -9.23 -9.99 -1.15
CA GLU A 83 -10.38 -9.38 -0.51
C GLU A 83 -10.02 -8.89 0.90
N GLU A 84 -10.98 -8.33 1.60
CA GLU A 84 -10.75 -7.77 2.94
C GLU A 84 -10.10 -8.78 3.88
N ASN A 85 -9.11 -8.32 4.64
CA ASN A 85 -8.31 -9.07 5.60
C ASN A 85 -7.35 -10.10 4.96
N GLU A 86 -7.22 -10.09 3.64
CA GLU A 86 -6.24 -10.93 2.95
C GLU A 86 -4.96 -10.13 2.67
N SER A 87 -3.83 -10.83 2.69
CA SER A 87 -2.50 -10.21 2.61
C SER A 87 -1.61 -10.93 1.61
N TYR A 88 -0.60 -10.21 1.14
CA TYR A 88 0.49 -10.80 0.38
C TYR A 88 1.82 -10.38 0.97
N LEU A 89 2.86 -11.17 0.71
CA LEU A 89 4.24 -10.83 1.03
C LEU A 89 5.05 -10.87 -0.26
N ALA A 90 5.72 -9.76 -0.56
CA ALA A 90 6.70 -9.68 -1.64
C ALA A 90 8.09 -9.60 -1.02
N PRO A 91 8.86 -10.72 -1.00
CA PRO A 91 10.26 -10.70 -0.57
C PRO A 91 11.10 -9.76 -1.43
N PRO A 92 12.30 -9.36 -0.97
CA PRO A 92 13.20 -8.56 -1.80
C PRO A 92 13.45 -9.24 -3.14
N GLY A 93 13.40 -8.46 -4.22
CA GLY A 93 13.62 -8.95 -5.58
C GLY A 93 12.42 -9.58 -6.26
N VAL A 94 11.29 -9.73 -5.58
CA VAL A 94 10.07 -10.29 -6.17
C VAL A 94 9.27 -9.19 -6.87
N TRP A 95 8.96 -9.41 -8.13
CA TRP A 95 8.18 -8.49 -8.94
C TRP A 95 6.72 -8.47 -8.51
N HIS A 96 6.14 -7.30 -8.46
CA HIS A 96 4.72 -7.11 -8.16
C HIS A 96 4.21 -5.79 -8.74
N GLY A 97 2.91 -5.67 -8.86
CA GLY A 97 2.28 -4.44 -9.36
C GLY A 97 1.17 -4.72 -10.36
N ASP A 98 1.07 -3.83 -11.34
CA ASP A 98 0.00 -3.86 -12.34
C ASP A 98 -1.37 -4.02 -11.66
N SER A 99 -1.59 -3.18 -10.63
CA SER A 99 -2.71 -3.29 -9.71
C SER A 99 -3.93 -2.54 -10.20
N VAL A 100 -5.12 -3.11 -9.93
CA VAL A 100 -6.39 -2.40 -10.01
C VAL A 100 -7.00 -2.41 -8.62
N PHE A 101 -7.36 -1.24 -8.13
CA PHE A 101 -7.95 -1.08 -6.81
C PHE A 101 -9.47 -1.01 -6.96
N ILE A 102 -10.16 -1.95 -6.32
CA ILE A 102 -11.62 -2.06 -6.43
C ILE A 102 -12.23 -1.48 -5.16
N GLY A 103 -13.06 -0.44 -5.33
CA GLY A 103 -13.70 0.24 -4.22
C GLY A 103 -14.79 -0.60 -3.58
N ASP A 104 -15.00 -0.37 -2.28
CA ASP A 104 -16.13 -0.95 -1.55
C ASP A 104 -17.43 -0.18 -1.83
N ASP A 105 -18.54 -0.72 -1.33
CA ASP A 105 -19.87 -0.13 -1.58
C ASP A 105 -20.14 1.11 -0.72
N GLU A 106 -19.45 1.26 0.42
CA GLU A 106 -19.72 2.34 1.36
C GLU A 106 -18.93 3.61 1.03
N TYR A 107 -17.64 3.47 0.77
CA TYR A 107 -16.74 4.61 0.52
C TYR A 107 -16.37 4.77 -0.96
N GLY A 108 -16.58 3.73 -1.77
CA GLY A 108 -16.11 3.73 -3.14
C GLY A 108 -14.57 3.72 -3.21
N GLU A 109 -13.91 3.25 -2.17
CA GLU A 109 -12.47 3.26 -2.03
C GLU A 109 -11.92 1.88 -1.73
N CYS A 110 -10.66 1.69 -2.03
CA CYS A 110 -9.87 0.54 -1.59
C CYS A 110 -8.86 1.03 -0.56
N TRP A 111 -8.84 0.40 0.59
CA TRP A 111 -7.92 0.73 1.68
C TRP A 111 -6.89 -0.36 1.83
N ILE A 112 -5.63 0.03 1.75
CA ILE A 112 -4.49 -0.90 1.81
C ILE A 112 -3.55 -0.45 2.92
N LEU A 113 -3.03 -1.42 3.67
CA LEU A 113 -1.91 -1.22 4.56
C LEU A 113 -0.69 -1.92 3.95
N ASP A 114 0.32 -1.15 3.60
CA ASP A 114 1.62 -1.66 3.20
C ASP A 114 2.61 -1.54 4.34
N VAL A 115 3.38 -2.59 4.57
CA VAL A 115 4.46 -2.61 5.56
C VAL A 115 5.76 -2.91 4.84
N PHE A 116 6.76 -2.04 5.03
CA PHE A 116 8.10 -2.21 4.46
C PHE A 116 9.12 -2.45 5.56
N SER A 117 10.06 -3.34 5.31
CA SER A 117 11.21 -3.58 6.19
C SER A 117 12.45 -3.89 5.34
N PRO A 118 13.54 -3.13 5.51
CA PRO A 118 13.65 -1.90 6.27
C PRO A 118 12.81 -0.75 5.66
N PRO A 119 12.68 0.37 6.36
CA PRO A 119 11.95 1.52 5.83
C PRO A 119 12.53 2.00 4.50
N ARG A 120 11.64 2.43 3.60
CA ARG A 120 12.04 3.02 2.31
C ARG A 120 12.37 4.49 2.53
N ASP A 121 13.55 4.90 2.07
CA ASP A 121 13.99 6.30 2.23
C ASP A 121 13.13 7.27 1.43
N ASP A 122 12.63 6.84 0.27
CA ASP A 122 11.77 7.66 -0.59
C ASP A 122 10.39 7.94 0.03
N LEU A 123 10.00 7.17 1.06
CA LEU A 123 8.74 7.37 1.77
C LEU A 123 8.91 8.00 3.15
N ARG A 124 10.13 8.34 3.57
CA ARG A 124 10.35 9.03 4.84
C ARG A 124 9.82 10.45 4.73
N SER A 125 8.98 10.82 5.70
CA SER A 125 8.61 12.22 5.83
C SER A 125 9.81 12.99 6.38
N GLU A 126 10.07 14.14 5.80
CA GLU A 126 11.03 15.07 6.38
C GLU A 126 10.49 15.59 7.70
N ALA A 127 11.27 15.40 8.74
CA ALA A 127 10.91 15.90 10.06
C ALA A 127 11.18 17.39 10.13
#